data_b6758711fb7ab2ec74613d69ebc91c04
#
_entry.id   b6758711fb7ab2ec74613d69ebc91c04
#
_cell.length_a   1.000
_cell.length_b   1.000
_cell.length_c   1.000
_cell.angle_alpha   90.00
_cell.angle_beta   90.00
_cell.angle_gamma   90.00
#
_symmetry.space_group_name_H-M   'P 1'
#
loop_
_entity.id
_entity.type
_entity.pdbx_description
1 polymer ?
#
loop_
_entity_poly.entity_id
_entity_poly.type
_entity_poly.pdbx_seq_one_letter_code
_entity_poly.pdbx_strand_id
1 'polypeptide(L)'
;MAAALRYLNQRYTMPDDKGKALLTDIGTEELGHIEMICTMIYQLTKDATIKELEDAGLGTNYAEHGYGLFPTNSNGVPFTVKYFATTGDPLADLSEDMAAEEKARATYENLINLTDDKDVIDVLLFLRQREIIHFNRFKELYEEYKNKGYK
;
A
#
# COMPACT_ATOMS: atom_id res chain seq x y z
N MET A 1 -0.53 -2.10 -3.29
CA MET A 1 0.12 -2.61 -4.54
C MET A 1 1.25 -1.71 -5.02
N ALA A 2 1.05 -0.41 -5.26
CA ALA A 2 2.12 0.48 -5.72
C ALA A 2 3.31 0.48 -4.75
N ALA A 3 3.09 0.59 -3.45
CA ALA A 3 4.12 0.54 -2.41
C ALA A 3 4.94 -0.77 -2.48
N ALA A 4 4.28 -1.92 -2.42
CA ALA A 4 4.94 -3.23 -2.49
C ALA A 4 5.88 -3.36 -3.70
N LEU A 5 5.34 -3.12 -4.89
CA LEU A 5 6.11 -3.29 -6.13
C LEU A 5 7.21 -2.23 -6.28
N ARG A 6 6.98 -1.00 -5.80
CA ARG A 6 7.98 0.07 -5.78
C ARG A 6 9.15 -0.29 -4.88
N TYR A 7 8.94 -0.66 -3.64
CA TYR A 7 10.00 -1.02 -2.69
C TYR A 7 10.82 -2.22 -3.17
N LEU A 8 10.15 -3.26 -3.68
CA LEU A 8 10.81 -4.42 -4.25
C LEU A 8 11.61 -4.10 -5.52
N ASN A 9 11.26 -3.04 -6.24
CA ASN A 9 12.04 -2.56 -7.39
C ASN A 9 13.22 -1.69 -6.94
N GLN A 10 13.00 -0.72 -6.04
CA GLN A 10 14.02 0.19 -5.53
C GLN A 10 15.17 -0.52 -4.83
N ARG A 11 14.95 -1.70 -4.23
CA ARG A 11 16.02 -2.48 -3.56
C ARG A 11 17.23 -2.76 -4.45
N TYR A 12 17.04 -2.85 -5.77
CA TYR A 12 18.14 -3.15 -6.70
C TYR A 12 19.11 -1.97 -6.89
N THR A 13 18.71 -0.77 -6.55
CA THR A 13 19.51 0.45 -6.65
C THR A 13 20.03 0.93 -5.29
N MET A 14 19.66 0.27 -4.19
CA MET A 14 20.19 0.61 -2.87
C MET A 14 21.70 0.34 -2.78
N PRO A 15 22.48 1.27 -2.16
CA PRO A 15 23.93 1.23 -2.19
C PRO A 15 24.54 0.10 -1.34
N ASP A 16 23.81 -0.42 -0.35
CA ASP A 16 24.31 -1.45 0.55
C ASP A 16 23.25 -2.53 0.84
N ASP A 17 23.69 -3.61 1.48
CA ASP A 17 22.82 -4.76 1.79
C ASP A 17 21.80 -4.43 2.87
N LYS A 18 22.05 -3.43 3.73
CA LYS A 18 21.08 -2.97 4.73
C LYS A 18 19.86 -2.36 4.05
N GLY A 19 20.07 -1.48 3.09
CA GLY A 19 18.97 -0.89 2.32
C GLY A 19 18.23 -1.93 1.49
N LYS A 20 18.95 -2.83 0.83
CA LYS A 20 18.32 -3.94 0.07
C LYS A 20 17.47 -4.84 0.96
N ALA A 21 17.96 -5.18 2.15
CA ALA A 21 17.23 -6.01 3.11
C ALA A 21 15.99 -5.29 3.63
N LEU A 22 16.11 -4.00 3.99
CA LEU A 22 14.99 -3.20 4.48
C LEU A 22 13.86 -3.11 3.46
N LEU A 23 14.19 -2.75 2.21
CA LEU A 23 13.20 -2.64 1.15
C LEU A 23 12.59 -3.98 0.75
N THR A 24 13.35 -5.08 0.88
CA THR A 24 12.81 -6.42 0.66
C THR A 24 11.81 -6.78 1.76
N ASP A 25 12.14 -6.52 3.01
CA ASP A 25 11.30 -6.84 4.16
C ASP A 25 9.99 -6.05 4.12
N ILE A 26 10.06 -4.73 4.02
CA ILE A 26 8.86 -3.88 3.94
C ILE A 26 8.06 -4.19 2.67
N GLY A 27 8.70 -4.31 1.51
CA GLY A 27 8.00 -4.59 0.26
C GLY A 27 7.26 -5.93 0.25
N THR A 28 7.80 -6.96 0.91
CA THR A 28 7.11 -8.24 1.07
C THR A 28 5.98 -8.16 2.11
N GLU A 29 6.13 -7.37 3.16
CA GLU A 29 5.05 -7.10 4.11
C GLU A 29 3.87 -6.38 3.43
N GLU A 30 4.15 -5.43 2.53
CA GLU A 30 3.12 -4.74 1.75
C GLU A 30 2.32 -5.67 0.83
N LEU A 31 2.90 -6.78 0.35
CA LEU A 31 2.12 -7.82 -0.33
C LEU A 31 1.11 -8.47 0.61
N GLY A 32 1.47 -8.68 1.87
CA GLY A 32 0.55 -9.14 2.91
C GLY A 32 -0.57 -8.13 3.21
N HIS A 33 -0.27 -6.82 3.20
CA HIS A 33 -1.28 -5.77 3.35
C HIS A 33 -2.30 -5.78 2.19
N ILE A 34 -1.85 -6.03 0.96
CA ILE A 34 -2.76 -6.22 -0.19
C ILE A 34 -3.71 -7.39 0.08
N GLU A 35 -3.20 -8.53 0.52
CA GLU A 35 -4.00 -9.71 0.82
C GLU A 35 -5.03 -9.43 1.92
N MET A 36 -4.64 -8.75 3.00
CA MET A 36 -5.55 -8.37 4.07
C MET A 36 -6.69 -7.48 3.57
N ILE A 37 -6.39 -6.46 2.77
CA ILE A 37 -7.38 -5.55 2.18
C ILE A 37 -8.31 -6.31 1.22
N CYS A 38 -7.76 -7.12 0.34
CA CYS A 38 -8.54 -7.91 -0.61
C CYS A 38 -9.47 -8.89 0.10
N THR A 39 -8.99 -9.57 1.15
CA THR A 39 -9.80 -10.48 1.96
C THR A 39 -10.92 -9.74 2.67
N MET A 40 -10.65 -8.57 3.25
CA MET A 40 -11.67 -7.75 3.91
C MET A 40 -12.75 -7.29 2.92
N ILE A 41 -12.37 -6.81 1.74
CA ILE A 41 -13.32 -6.40 0.69
C ILE A 41 -14.17 -7.60 0.26
N TYR A 42 -13.54 -8.76 0.05
CA TYR A 42 -14.26 -9.99 -0.30
C TYR A 42 -15.29 -10.37 0.77
N GLN A 43 -14.90 -10.36 2.06
CA GLN A 43 -15.80 -10.68 3.16
C GLN A 43 -17.01 -9.72 3.22
N LEU A 44 -16.81 -8.44 2.96
CA LEU A 44 -17.86 -7.43 2.97
C LEU A 44 -18.82 -7.54 1.77
N THR A 45 -18.39 -8.11 0.65
CA THR A 45 -19.14 -8.04 -0.61
C THR A 45 -19.61 -9.38 -1.17
N LYS A 46 -19.10 -10.50 -0.63
CA LYS A 46 -19.36 -11.86 -1.19
C LYS A 46 -20.83 -12.26 -1.31
N ASP A 47 -21.69 -11.74 -0.46
CA ASP A 47 -23.12 -12.07 -0.42
C ASP A 47 -23.99 -10.98 -1.09
N ALA A 48 -23.38 -9.92 -1.62
CA ALA A 48 -24.08 -8.85 -2.31
C ALA A 48 -24.47 -9.27 -3.75
N THR A 49 -25.65 -8.87 -4.18
CA THR A 49 -26.05 -9.02 -5.59
C THR A 49 -25.34 -7.99 -6.48
N ILE A 50 -25.24 -8.28 -7.77
CA ILE A 50 -24.67 -7.32 -8.75
C ILE A 50 -25.39 -5.98 -8.68
N LYS A 51 -26.73 -6.00 -8.53
CA LYS A 51 -27.50 -4.76 -8.41
C LYS A 51 -27.13 -3.94 -7.17
N GLU A 52 -26.92 -4.56 -6.04
CA GLU A 52 -26.47 -3.86 -4.81
C GLU A 52 -25.09 -3.25 -4.99
N LEU A 53 -24.18 -3.95 -5.67
CA LEU A 53 -22.85 -3.43 -5.98
C LEU A 53 -22.91 -2.24 -6.96
N GLU A 54 -23.77 -2.32 -7.97
CA GLU A 54 -24.00 -1.21 -8.91
C GLU A 54 -24.62 0.02 -8.21
N ASP A 55 -25.65 -0.19 -7.38
CA ASP A 55 -26.30 0.86 -6.61
C ASP A 55 -25.31 1.55 -5.62
N ALA A 56 -24.33 0.80 -5.11
CA ALA A 56 -23.25 1.31 -4.27
C ALA A 56 -22.09 1.99 -5.05
N GLY A 57 -22.16 2.03 -6.39
CA GLY A 57 -21.11 2.60 -7.23
C GLY A 57 -19.88 1.70 -7.42
N LEU A 58 -19.98 0.41 -7.09
CA LEU A 58 -18.91 -0.56 -7.17
C LEU A 58 -18.98 -1.46 -8.41
N GLY A 59 -19.95 -1.27 -9.29
CA GLY A 59 -20.22 -2.13 -10.45
C GLY A 59 -19.02 -2.32 -11.36
N THR A 60 -18.21 -1.29 -11.59
CA THR A 60 -17.01 -1.35 -12.42
C THR A 60 -15.94 -2.31 -11.91
N ASN A 61 -15.91 -2.61 -10.60
CA ASN A 61 -14.99 -3.56 -10.01
C ASN A 61 -15.41 -5.03 -10.23
N TYR A 62 -16.70 -5.28 -10.48
CA TYR A 62 -17.30 -6.62 -10.46
C TYR A 62 -17.91 -7.05 -11.81
N ALA A 63 -18.27 -6.09 -12.69
CA ALA A 63 -19.03 -6.38 -13.92
C ALA A 63 -18.31 -7.35 -14.86
N GLU A 64 -16.99 -7.30 -14.96
CA GLU A 64 -16.20 -8.14 -15.86
C GLU A 64 -15.61 -9.38 -15.16
N HIS A 65 -15.51 -9.37 -13.83
CA HIS A 65 -14.70 -10.31 -13.05
C HIS A 65 -15.51 -11.10 -12.00
N GLY A 66 -16.83 -10.94 -11.98
CA GLY A 66 -17.66 -11.54 -10.94
C GLY A 66 -17.22 -11.05 -9.56
N TYR A 67 -16.91 -11.96 -8.64
CA TYR A 67 -16.42 -11.62 -7.29
C TYR A 67 -14.90 -11.58 -7.18
N GLY A 68 -14.17 -11.65 -8.29
CA GLY A 68 -12.72 -11.50 -8.30
C GLY A 68 -12.29 -10.06 -8.00
N LEU A 69 -11.30 -9.90 -7.09
CA LEU A 69 -10.76 -8.58 -6.75
C LEU A 69 -9.60 -8.23 -7.67
N PHE A 70 -9.89 -7.44 -8.68
CA PHE A 70 -8.89 -6.96 -9.63
C PHE A 70 -8.31 -5.61 -9.20
N PRO A 71 -7.05 -5.32 -9.54
CA PRO A 71 -6.40 -4.08 -9.13
C PRO A 71 -6.86 -2.89 -9.97
N THR A 72 -8.11 -2.50 -9.78
CA THR A 72 -8.71 -1.28 -10.34
C THR A 72 -9.19 -0.37 -9.21
N ASN A 73 -9.33 0.93 -9.50
CA ASN A 73 -10.03 1.83 -8.57
C ASN A 73 -11.55 1.80 -8.82
N SER A 74 -12.32 2.53 -8.00
CA SER A 74 -13.78 2.60 -8.11
C SER A 74 -14.32 3.16 -9.46
N ASN A 75 -13.46 3.80 -10.24
CA ASN A 75 -13.80 4.29 -11.59
C ASN A 75 -13.40 3.28 -12.69
N GLY A 76 -12.98 2.07 -12.33
CA GLY A 76 -12.53 1.04 -13.28
C GLY A 76 -11.16 1.30 -13.90
N VAL A 77 -10.38 2.26 -13.38
CA VAL A 77 -9.03 2.55 -13.89
C VAL A 77 -8.07 1.47 -13.35
N PRO A 78 -7.44 0.70 -14.24
CA PRO A 78 -6.54 -0.37 -13.82
C PRO A 78 -5.24 0.17 -13.23
N PHE A 79 -4.61 -0.61 -12.35
CA PHE A 79 -3.27 -0.34 -11.85
C PHE A 79 -2.26 -0.25 -13.01
N THR A 80 -1.31 0.65 -12.88
CA THR A 80 -0.24 0.84 -13.87
C THR A 80 1.11 1.07 -13.21
N VAL A 81 2.19 0.57 -13.83
CA VAL A 81 3.57 0.71 -13.36
C VAL A 81 4.06 2.17 -13.27
N LYS A 82 3.39 3.12 -13.93
CA LYS A 82 3.72 4.54 -13.79
C LYS A 82 3.56 5.09 -12.37
N TYR A 83 2.91 4.35 -11.48
CA TYR A 83 2.80 4.70 -10.06
C TYR A 83 4.04 4.34 -9.23
N PHE A 84 5.07 3.73 -9.81
CA PHE A 84 6.25 3.29 -9.04
C PHE A 84 7.12 4.43 -8.54
N ALA A 85 7.20 5.55 -9.25
CA ALA A 85 7.98 6.72 -8.83
C ALA A 85 9.43 6.41 -8.41
N THR A 86 10.09 5.42 -9.04
CA THR A 86 11.46 5.01 -8.74
C THR A 86 12.44 5.82 -9.59
N THR A 87 13.45 6.41 -8.95
CA THR A 87 14.48 7.23 -9.62
C THR A 87 15.86 6.55 -9.68
N GLY A 88 16.15 5.63 -8.74
CA GLY A 88 17.46 5.03 -8.53
C GLY A 88 18.40 5.87 -7.67
N ASP A 89 17.98 7.07 -7.24
CA ASP A 89 18.63 7.86 -6.20
C ASP A 89 18.12 7.42 -4.83
N PRO A 90 18.96 6.88 -3.94
CA PRO A 90 18.49 6.28 -2.69
C PRO A 90 17.85 7.29 -1.74
N LEU A 91 18.28 8.57 -1.75
CA LEU A 91 17.68 9.58 -0.88
C LEU A 91 16.35 10.08 -1.44
N ALA A 92 16.26 10.27 -2.76
CA ALA A 92 15.01 10.64 -3.41
C ALA A 92 13.95 9.54 -3.23
N ASP A 93 14.32 8.28 -3.47
CA ASP A 93 13.44 7.13 -3.37
C ASP A 93 12.95 6.93 -1.92
N LEU A 94 13.84 6.94 -0.93
CA LEU A 94 13.46 6.85 0.49
C LEU A 94 12.58 8.02 0.96
N SER A 95 12.81 9.23 0.43
CA SER A 95 11.97 10.38 0.74
C SER A 95 10.53 10.21 0.25
N GLU A 96 10.37 9.68 -0.96
CA GLU A 96 9.05 9.34 -1.51
C GLU A 96 8.41 8.16 -0.77
N ASP A 97 9.20 7.18 -0.34
CA ASP A 97 8.71 6.04 0.46
C ASP A 97 8.14 6.51 1.80
N MET A 98 8.86 7.37 2.52
CA MET A 98 8.34 8.00 3.75
C MET A 98 7.03 8.76 3.50
N ALA A 99 6.95 9.51 2.42
CA ALA A 99 5.73 10.23 2.06
C ALA A 99 4.58 9.29 1.71
N ALA A 100 4.86 8.14 1.10
CA ALA A 100 3.88 7.12 0.79
C ALA A 100 3.29 6.49 2.06
N GLU A 101 4.13 6.12 3.03
CA GLU A 101 3.71 5.57 4.32
C GLU A 101 2.81 6.55 5.10
N GLU A 102 3.18 7.84 5.13
CA GLU A 102 2.34 8.87 5.77
C GLU A 102 0.99 9.05 5.07
N LYS A 103 0.94 8.99 3.75
CA LYS A 103 -0.32 9.03 3.00
C LYS A 103 -1.18 7.80 3.26
N ALA A 104 -0.58 6.61 3.32
CA ALA A 104 -1.27 5.37 3.65
C ALA A 104 -1.84 5.41 5.08
N ARG A 105 -1.02 5.82 6.07
CA ARG A 105 -1.46 6.02 7.45
C ARG A 105 -2.68 6.96 7.53
N ALA A 106 -2.60 8.12 6.84
CA ALA A 106 -3.70 9.08 6.83
C ALA A 106 -4.95 8.53 6.14
N THR A 107 -4.77 7.72 5.09
CA THR A 107 -5.89 7.04 4.40
C THR A 107 -6.58 6.05 5.33
N TYR A 108 -5.85 5.21 6.06
CA TYR A 108 -6.43 4.30 7.04
C TYR A 108 -7.16 5.03 8.15
N GLU A 109 -6.63 6.14 8.67
CA GLU A 109 -7.31 7.00 9.65
C GLU A 109 -8.65 7.53 9.12
N ASN A 110 -8.66 7.99 7.87
CA ASN A 110 -9.90 8.47 7.24
C ASN A 110 -10.92 7.34 7.07
N LEU A 111 -10.48 6.14 6.68
CA LEU A 111 -11.37 4.98 6.53
C LEU A 111 -11.96 4.53 7.87
N ILE A 112 -11.16 4.50 8.94
CA ILE A 112 -11.62 4.21 10.31
C ILE A 112 -12.74 5.16 10.72
N ASN A 113 -12.64 6.44 10.37
CA ASN A 113 -13.65 7.43 10.70
C ASN A 113 -14.95 7.32 9.88
N LEU A 114 -14.97 6.49 8.83
CA LEU A 114 -16.12 6.28 7.96
C LEU A 114 -16.98 5.06 8.32
N THR A 115 -16.56 4.25 9.28
CA THR A 115 -17.25 3.01 9.65
C THR A 115 -17.34 2.85 11.16
N ASP A 116 -18.39 2.18 11.63
CA ASP A 116 -18.57 1.72 13.01
C ASP A 116 -18.44 0.19 13.16
N ASP A 117 -18.13 -0.51 12.04
CA ASP A 117 -17.85 -1.95 12.03
C ASP A 117 -16.52 -2.23 12.71
N LYS A 118 -16.55 -2.91 13.85
CA LYS A 118 -15.38 -3.19 14.67
C LYS A 118 -14.37 -4.12 13.96
N ASP A 119 -14.84 -5.09 13.20
CA ASP A 119 -13.97 -6.04 12.51
C ASP A 119 -13.19 -5.33 11.40
N VAL A 120 -13.82 -4.37 10.71
CA VAL A 120 -13.15 -3.50 9.74
C VAL A 120 -12.17 -2.55 10.44
N ILE A 121 -12.59 -1.90 11.52
CA ILE A 121 -11.75 -0.97 12.30
C ILE A 121 -10.47 -1.67 12.80
N ASP A 122 -10.57 -2.87 13.35
CA ASP A 122 -9.43 -3.59 13.91
C ASP A 122 -8.36 -3.91 12.85
N VAL A 123 -8.78 -4.33 11.65
CA VAL A 123 -7.86 -4.54 10.52
C VAL A 123 -7.20 -3.23 10.08
N LEU A 124 -7.97 -2.16 9.95
CA LEU A 124 -7.45 -0.85 9.55
C LEU A 124 -6.50 -0.25 10.58
N LEU A 125 -6.76 -0.45 11.89
CA LEU A 125 -5.86 -0.03 12.97
C LEU A 125 -4.52 -0.78 12.91
N PHE A 126 -4.54 -2.09 12.63
CA PHE A 126 -3.32 -2.87 12.43
C PHE A 126 -2.52 -2.31 11.26
N LEU A 127 -3.13 -2.16 10.08
CA LEU A 127 -2.46 -1.62 8.89
C LEU A 127 -1.89 -0.22 9.16
N ARG A 128 -2.70 0.69 9.73
CA ARG A 128 -2.26 2.03 10.12
C ARG A 128 -1.01 2.00 11.01
N GLN A 129 -0.95 1.08 11.96
CA GLN A 129 0.21 0.94 12.85
C GLN A 129 1.45 0.45 12.10
N ARG A 130 1.27 -0.39 11.08
CA ARG A 130 2.39 -0.87 10.26
C ARG A 130 3.00 0.28 9.44
N GLU A 131 2.18 1.17 8.87
CA GLU A 131 2.67 2.33 8.12
C GLU A 131 3.55 3.27 8.98
N ILE A 132 3.20 3.43 10.27
CA ILE A 132 4.03 4.21 11.22
C ILE A 132 5.40 3.55 11.43
N ILE A 133 5.44 2.21 11.53
CA ILE A 133 6.68 1.45 11.69
C ILE A 133 7.52 1.54 10.42
N HIS A 134 6.93 1.36 9.25
CA HIS A 134 7.60 1.47 7.96
C HIS A 134 8.21 2.86 7.76
N PHE A 135 7.44 3.91 8.01
CA PHE A 135 7.93 5.30 7.97
C PHE A 135 9.18 5.50 8.82
N ASN A 136 9.16 5.04 10.08
CA ASN A 136 10.30 5.20 10.98
C ASN A 136 11.53 4.43 10.49
N ARG A 137 11.35 3.22 9.97
CA ARG A 137 12.44 2.40 9.41
C ARG A 137 13.06 3.05 8.16
N PHE A 138 12.24 3.59 7.25
CA PHE A 138 12.72 4.36 6.10
C PHE A 138 13.45 5.63 6.53
N LYS A 139 12.92 6.34 7.52
CA LYS A 139 13.54 7.56 8.07
C LYS A 139 14.92 7.27 8.66
N GLU A 140 15.06 6.20 9.43
CA GLU A 140 16.35 5.79 10.00
C GLU A 140 17.39 5.51 8.89
N LEU A 141 16.99 4.79 7.84
CA LEU A 141 17.87 4.50 6.71
C LEU A 141 18.20 5.78 5.91
N TYR A 142 17.22 6.65 5.68
CA TYR A 142 17.40 7.94 5.01
C TYR A 142 18.45 8.80 5.72
N GLU A 143 18.32 8.98 7.04
CA GLU A 143 19.26 9.75 7.85
C GLU A 143 20.66 9.12 7.87
N GLU A 144 20.76 7.79 7.91
CA GLU A 144 22.02 7.08 7.81
C GLU A 144 22.71 7.35 6.47
N TYR A 145 21.99 7.24 5.37
CA TYR A 145 22.53 7.47 4.02
C TYR A 145 22.94 8.93 3.82
N LYS A 146 22.15 9.86 4.30
CA LYS A 146 22.48 11.28 4.28
C LYS A 146 23.77 11.59 5.05
N ASN A 147 23.94 10.99 6.24
CA ASN A 147 25.14 11.16 7.06
C ASN A 147 26.39 10.49 6.43
N LYS A 148 26.21 9.42 5.68
CA LYS A 148 27.30 8.78 4.89
C LYS A 148 27.65 9.52 3.61
N GLY A 149 26.89 10.56 3.23
CA GLY A 149 27.12 11.36 2.04
C GLY A 149 26.68 10.68 0.75
N TYR A 150 25.79 9.70 0.79
CA TYR A 150 25.14 9.19 -0.41
C TYR A 150 24.33 10.31 -1.08
N LYS A 151 24.36 10.31 -2.40
CA LYS A 151 23.63 11.27 -3.24
C LYS A 151 22.80 10.51 -4.24
#